data_56beebedd01d79a4f91e4ac8170f2027
#
_entry.id   56beebedd01d79a4f91e4ac8170f2027
#
_cell.length_a   1.000
_cell.length_b   1.000
_cell.length_c   1.000
_cell.angle_alpha   90.00
_cell.angle_beta   90.00
_cell.angle_gamma   90.00
#
_symmetry.space_group_name_H-M   'P 1'
#
loop_
_entity.id
_entity.type
_entity.pdbx_description
1 polymer ?
#
loop_
_entity_poly.entity_id
_entity_poly.type
_entity_poly.pdbx_seq_one_letter_code
_entity_poly.pdbx_strand_id
1 'polypeptide(L)'
;MIASAYNDPDTIIGAIFGTGCNAAYMENVGSILKLSTGLAPETPMAINCEYGAFDNSHKVLPRTKYDIAIDEESPRPGEQTFEKMSAGLYLGEIFRQVMCDFYDRGLVFKGQEASQLRRSYRIDTGFLSVLEDDPGEEARDRFEALLNVKVTWEEFKLSQRVAEMVATRGARLCTCGVSAICRMKGINSGHVAADGSVANKHPKFKKRWAEALGEILDWPEDRKEDPVTITSAEDGSGIGAAVISAMTMQRIKNGITAGIKQQ
;
A
#
# COMPACT_ATOMS: atom_id res chain seq x y z
N MET A 1 -0.25 -14.27 -4.53
CA MET A 1 1.02 -14.95 -4.87
C MET A 1 0.82 -16.37 -5.39
N ILE A 2 0.35 -17.37 -4.60
CA ILE A 2 0.28 -18.78 -5.05
C ILE A 2 -0.55 -18.92 -6.34
N ALA A 3 -1.74 -18.33 -6.41
CA ALA A 3 -2.58 -18.37 -7.60
C ALA A 3 -1.93 -17.63 -8.79
N SER A 4 -1.28 -16.49 -8.54
CA SER A 4 -0.59 -15.73 -9.58
C SER A 4 0.63 -16.47 -10.11
N ALA A 5 1.43 -17.10 -9.24
CA ALA A 5 2.60 -17.89 -9.65
C ALA A 5 2.24 -19.15 -10.46
N TYR A 6 1.00 -19.63 -10.35
CA TYR A 6 0.51 -20.70 -11.22
C TYR A 6 0.33 -20.25 -12.68
N ASN A 7 -0.14 -19.02 -12.86
CA ASN A 7 -0.37 -18.44 -14.20
C ASN A 7 0.87 -17.75 -14.75
N ASP A 8 1.74 -17.24 -13.88
CA ASP A 8 2.93 -16.49 -14.21
C ASP A 8 4.09 -16.99 -13.36
N PRO A 9 4.94 -17.88 -13.91
CA PRO A 9 6.07 -18.48 -13.20
C PRO A 9 7.12 -17.47 -12.69
N ASP A 10 7.16 -16.26 -13.29
CA ASP A 10 8.07 -15.19 -12.88
C ASP A 10 7.52 -14.40 -11.66
N THR A 11 6.36 -14.78 -11.13
CA THR A 11 5.81 -14.19 -9.90
C THR A 11 6.65 -14.53 -8.69
N ILE A 12 7.34 -13.54 -8.15
CA ILE A 12 8.22 -13.65 -6.98
C ILE A 12 7.54 -13.27 -5.67
N ILE A 13 6.63 -12.30 -5.73
CA ILE A 13 5.92 -11.73 -4.57
C ILE A 13 4.46 -11.54 -4.95
N GLY A 14 3.55 -11.84 -4.02
CA GLY A 14 2.17 -11.35 -4.07
C GLY A 14 2.04 -10.17 -3.13
N ALA A 15 1.42 -9.09 -3.58
CA ALA A 15 1.24 -7.88 -2.77
C ALA A 15 -0.20 -7.39 -2.81
N ILE A 16 -0.60 -6.65 -1.79
CA ILE A 16 -1.84 -5.90 -1.72
C ILE A 16 -1.50 -4.43 -1.55
N PHE A 17 -1.95 -3.59 -2.49
CA PHE A 17 -1.88 -2.14 -2.43
C PHE A 17 -3.29 -1.57 -2.68
N GLY A 18 -4.11 -1.64 -1.65
CA GLY A 18 -5.52 -1.28 -1.67
C GLY A 18 -5.93 -0.54 -0.41
N THR A 19 -7.06 -0.92 0.18
CA THR A 19 -7.54 -0.40 1.47
C THR A 19 -6.49 -0.56 2.57
N GLY A 20 -5.78 -1.72 2.56
CA GLY A 20 -4.60 -1.99 3.38
C GLY A 20 -3.36 -2.24 2.52
N CYS A 21 -2.26 -2.61 3.17
CA CYS A 21 -1.02 -3.02 2.50
C CYS A 21 -0.44 -4.28 3.13
N ASN A 22 0.00 -5.22 2.29
CA ASN A 22 0.68 -6.44 2.73
C ASN A 22 1.45 -7.08 1.57
N ALA A 23 2.33 -8.04 1.88
CA ALA A 23 2.96 -8.90 0.90
C ALA A 23 3.12 -10.34 1.43
N ALA A 24 3.30 -11.25 0.47
CA ALA A 24 3.63 -12.64 0.73
C ALA A 24 4.66 -13.13 -0.30
N TYR A 25 5.55 -14.01 0.14
CA TYR A 25 6.57 -14.64 -0.70
C TYR A 25 6.80 -16.10 -0.29
N MET A 26 7.57 -16.84 -1.09
CA MET A 26 7.93 -18.22 -0.77
C MET A 26 9.29 -18.28 -0.08
N GLU A 27 9.36 -19.05 1.01
CA GLU A 27 10.57 -19.31 1.74
C GLU A 27 10.77 -20.82 1.90
N ASN A 28 12.00 -21.26 2.07
CA ASN A 28 12.30 -22.64 2.44
C ASN A 28 12.11 -22.85 3.95
N VAL A 29 11.47 -23.95 4.34
CA VAL A 29 11.20 -24.28 5.76
C VAL A 29 12.46 -24.18 6.62
N GLY A 30 13.61 -24.63 6.12
CA GLY A 30 14.88 -24.57 6.84
C GLY A 30 15.40 -23.17 7.16
N SER A 31 14.91 -22.14 6.46
CA SER A 31 15.25 -20.72 6.70
C SER A 31 14.32 -20.07 7.73
N ILE A 32 13.23 -20.74 8.14
CA ILE A 32 12.22 -20.19 9.07
C ILE A 32 12.60 -20.57 10.50
N LEU A 33 13.39 -19.74 11.16
CA LEU A 33 13.97 -20.05 12.48
C LEU A 33 12.95 -20.32 13.60
N LYS A 34 11.72 -19.80 13.46
CA LYS A 34 10.66 -19.97 14.47
C LYS A 34 9.80 -21.20 14.24
N LEU A 35 10.04 -21.94 13.16
CA LEU A 35 9.23 -23.07 12.78
C LEU A 35 10.00 -24.37 13.05
N SER A 36 9.47 -25.21 13.94
CA SER A 36 9.95 -26.58 14.12
C SER A 36 8.95 -27.54 13.47
N THR A 37 9.36 -28.19 12.39
CA THR A 37 8.53 -29.14 11.65
C THR A 37 9.34 -30.37 11.30
N GLY A 38 8.66 -31.48 11.02
CA GLY A 38 9.30 -32.67 10.45
C GLY A 38 9.49 -32.63 8.92
N LEU A 39 9.32 -31.45 8.30
CA LEU A 39 9.46 -31.27 6.86
C LEU A 39 10.93 -31.11 6.46
N ALA A 40 11.25 -31.50 5.23
CA ALA A 40 12.59 -31.29 4.67
C ALA A 40 12.90 -29.77 4.59
N PRO A 41 14.14 -29.37 4.89
CA PRO A 41 14.53 -27.95 4.92
C PRO A 41 14.24 -27.17 3.64
N GLU A 42 14.31 -27.83 2.49
CA GLU A 42 14.04 -27.27 1.16
C GLU A 42 12.56 -27.17 0.80
N THR A 43 11.66 -27.65 1.67
CA THR A 43 10.21 -27.59 1.43
C THR A 43 9.76 -26.12 1.34
N PRO A 44 9.12 -25.69 0.23
CA PRO A 44 8.66 -24.33 0.11
C PRO A 44 7.44 -24.06 1.00
N MET A 45 7.44 -22.91 1.65
CA MET A 45 6.34 -22.42 2.50
C MET A 45 6.05 -20.96 2.22
N ALA A 46 4.78 -20.60 2.13
CA ALA A 46 4.36 -19.22 1.96
C ALA A 46 4.51 -18.44 3.28
N ILE A 47 5.15 -17.29 3.21
CA ILE A 47 5.28 -16.32 4.30
C ILE A 47 4.32 -15.17 4.07
N ASN A 48 3.43 -14.95 5.02
CA ASN A 48 2.62 -13.73 5.11
C ASN A 48 3.39 -12.70 5.94
N CYS A 49 3.74 -11.55 5.35
CA CYS A 49 4.64 -10.58 5.99
C CYS A 49 3.96 -9.76 7.08
N GLU A 50 2.69 -9.38 6.89
CA GLU A 50 1.94 -8.50 7.81
C GLU A 50 2.68 -7.19 8.14
N TYR A 51 3.40 -6.61 7.15
CA TYR A 51 4.23 -5.43 7.37
C TYR A 51 3.43 -4.14 7.56
N GLY A 52 2.12 -4.17 7.38
CA GLY A 52 1.25 -3.06 7.78
C GLY A 52 1.44 -2.65 9.24
N ALA A 53 1.78 -3.61 10.09
CA ALA A 53 2.10 -3.39 11.51
C ALA A 53 3.56 -3.01 11.78
N PHE A 54 4.38 -2.77 10.75
CA PHE A 54 5.77 -2.37 10.92
C PHE A 54 5.87 -1.06 11.71
N ASP A 55 6.80 -1.04 12.64
CA ASP A 55 7.14 0.10 13.50
C ASP A 55 5.97 0.63 14.37
N ASN A 56 5.09 -0.25 14.87
CA ASN A 56 4.10 0.14 15.89
C ASN A 56 4.74 0.73 17.16
N SER A 57 6.04 0.53 17.36
CA SER A 57 6.82 1.15 18.42
C SER A 57 7.33 2.56 18.12
N HIS A 58 7.06 3.08 16.92
CA HIS A 58 7.36 4.44 16.46
C HIS A 58 8.85 4.84 16.56
N LYS A 59 9.76 3.94 16.17
CA LYS A 59 11.22 4.15 16.31
C LYS A 59 11.91 4.49 14.99
N VAL A 60 11.33 4.14 13.85
CA VAL A 60 12.01 4.15 12.55
C VAL A 60 11.31 5.03 11.53
N LEU A 61 9.98 4.92 11.42
CA LEU A 61 9.21 5.64 10.40
C LEU A 61 9.18 7.14 10.68
N PRO A 62 9.45 8.00 9.67
CA PRO A 62 9.42 9.45 9.82
C PRO A 62 7.97 9.97 9.82
N ARG A 63 7.28 9.77 10.93
CA ARG A 63 5.89 10.20 11.11
C ARG A 63 5.79 11.72 11.16
N THR A 64 4.88 12.27 10.39
CA THR A 64 4.49 13.68 10.46
C THR A 64 3.42 13.88 11.54
N LYS A 65 3.14 15.14 11.90
CA LYS A 65 2.00 15.45 12.80
C LYS A 65 0.65 14.95 12.26
N TYR A 66 0.51 14.84 10.94
CA TYR A 66 -0.71 14.34 10.28
C TYR A 66 -0.85 12.83 10.45
N ASP A 67 0.24 12.08 10.35
CA ASP A 67 0.26 10.63 10.61
C ASP A 67 -0.08 10.33 12.06
N ILE A 68 0.42 11.15 12.98
CA ILE A 68 0.14 11.03 14.42
C ILE A 68 -1.35 11.29 14.68
N ALA A 69 -1.92 12.36 14.12
CA ALA A 69 -3.33 12.68 14.29
C ALA A 69 -4.24 11.55 13.76
N ILE A 70 -3.93 10.99 12.58
CA ILE A 70 -4.67 9.86 12.01
C ILE A 70 -4.60 8.63 12.91
N ASP A 71 -3.42 8.36 13.47
CA ASP A 71 -3.24 7.23 14.38
C ASP A 71 -4.10 7.39 15.65
N GLU A 72 -4.04 8.56 16.28
CA GLU A 72 -4.80 8.89 17.49
C GLU A 72 -6.32 8.90 17.27
N GLU A 73 -6.79 9.36 16.10
CA GLU A 73 -8.20 9.39 15.72
C GLU A 73 -8.72 8.03 15.22
N SER A 74 -7.84 7.06 14.97
CA SER A 74 -8.22 5.75 14.42
C SER A 74 -8.87 4.85 15.47
N PRO A 75 -9.63 3.81 15.05
CA PRO A 75 -10.20 2.82 15.98
C PRO A 75 -9.15 2.01 16.76
N ARG A 76 -7.89 2.00 16.30
CA ARG A 76 -6.77 1.25 16.90
C ARG A 76 -5.51 2.10 16.93
N PRO A 77 -5.40 3.06 17.86
CA PRO A 77 -4.18 3.85 18.01
C PRO A 77 -2.98 2.97 18.35
N GLY A 78 -1.82 3.27 17.76
CA GLY A 78 -0.58 2.52 17.94
C GLY A 78 -0.48 1.21 17.17
N GLU A 79 -1.53 0.82 16.42
CA GLU A 79 -1.50 -0.35 15.55
C GLU A 79 -1.43 0.05 14.06
N GLN A 80 -0.88 -0.84 13.22
CA GLN A 80 -0.85 -0.67 11.77
C GLN A 80 -0.18 0.65 11.31
N THR A 81 0.91 1.03 11.96
CA THR A 81 1.57 2.32 11.74
C THR A 81 1.99 2.50 10.28
N PHE A 82 2.64 1.48 9.69
CA PHE A 82 3.07 1.55 8.30
C PHE A 82 1.88 1.62 7.33
N GLU A 83 0.85 0.84 7.58
CA GLU A 83 -0.37 0.82 6.76
C GLU A 83 -1.07 2.18 6.78
N LYS A 84 -1.18 2.83 7.95
CA LYS A 84 -1.78 4.17 8.09
C LYS A 84 -1.03 5.25 7.32
N MET A 85 0.27 5.04 7.04
CA MET A 85 1.08 5.98 6.27
C MET A 85 1.06 5.74 4.76
N SER A 86 0.66 4.54 4.29
CA SER A 86 0.87 4.09 2.91
C SER A 86 -0.37 3.56 2.19
N ALA A 87 -1.35 3.04 2.91
CA ALA A 87 -2.48 2.34 2.31
C ALA A 87 -3.61 3.29 1.86
N GLY A 88 -4.36 2.84 0.87
CA GLY A 88 -5.40 3.62 0.21
C GLY A 88 -6.54 4.10 1.12
N LEU A 89 -6.81 3.43 2.23
CA LEU A 89 -7.79 3.93 3.19
C LEU A 89 -7.38 5.30 3.77
N TYR A 90 -6.07 5.53 3.91
CA TYR A 90 -5.54 6.65 4.69
C TYR A 90 -4.99 7.81 3.85
N LEU A 91 -4.64 7.60 2.57
CA LEU A 91 -4.04 8.68 1.76
C LEU A 91 -4.96 9.89 1.64
N GLY A 92 -6.25 9.68 1.41
CA GLY A 92 -7.24 10.77 1.41
C GLY A 92 -7.35 11.47 2.76
N GLU A 93 -7.22 10.74 3.85
CA GLU A 93 -7.26 11.27 5.21
C GLU A 93 -5.99 12.06 5.55
N ILE A 94 -4.80 11.61 5.11
CA ILE A 94 -3.56 12.38 5.22
C ILE A 94 -3.70 13.73 4.50
N PHE A 95 -4.21 13.70 3.28
CA PHE A 95 -4.50 14.92 2.52
C PHE A 95 -5.46 15.85 3.27
N ARG A 96 -6.57 15.30 3.79
CA ARG A 96 -7.56 16.05 4.57
C ARG A 96 -6.92 16.73 5.77
N GLN A 97 -6.09 16.02 6.54
CA GLN A 97 -5.41 16.58 7.71
C GLN A 97 -4.47 17.74 7.33
N VAL A 98 -3.74 17.64 6.22
CA VAL A 98 -2.93 18.73 5.71
C VAL A 98 -3.79 19.94 5.36
N MET A 99 -4.91 19.74 4.68
CA MET A 99 -5.83 20.81 4.29
C MET A 99 -6.51 21.43 5.52
N CYS A 100 -6.81 20.67 6.57
CA CYS A 100 -7.27 21.19 7.85
C CYS A 100 -6.25 22.14 8.49
N ASP A 101 -4.97 21.74 8.54
CA ASP A 101 -3.88 22.57 9.06
C ASP A 101 -3.75 23.88 8.26
N PHE A 102 -3.85 23.80 6.94
CA PHE A 102 -3.81 25.01 6.08
C PHE A 102 -5.01 25.92 6.33
N TYR A 103 -6.19 25.34 6.50
CA TYR A 103 -7.41 26.10 6.83
C TYR A 103 -7.29 26.77 8.19
N ASP A 104 -6.83 26.09 9.24
CA ASP A 104 -6.64 26.64 10.58
C ASP A 104 -5.65 27.78 10.63
N ARG A 105 -4.66 27.74 9.73
CA ARG A 105 -3.67 28.82 9.56
C ARG A 105 -4.15 29.95 8.63
N GLY A 106 -5.38 29.87 8.13
CA GLY A 106 -5.95 30.87 7.22
C GLY A 106 -5.26 30.96 5.86
N LEU A 107 -4.64 29.85 5.40
CA LEU A 107 -3.94 29.76 4.11
C LEU A 107 -4.87 29.38 2.97
N VAL A 108 -5.98 28.67 3.27
CA VAL A 108 -6.98 28.26 2.28
C VAL A 108 -8.38 28.54 2.82
N PHE A 109 -9.34 28.73 1.90
CA PHE A 109 -10.77 28.91 2.16
C PHE A 109 -11.09 30.05 3.15
N LYS A 110 -10.31 31.11 3.09
CA LYS A 110 -10.38 32.23 4.02
C LYS A 110 -11.79 32.86 4.06
N GLY A 111 -12.33 33.01 5.27
CA GLY A 111 -13.64 33.63 5.48
C GLY A 111 -14.82 32.72 5.13
N GLN A 112 -14.59 31.45 4.85
CA GLN A 112 -15.61 30.46 4.57
C GLN A 112 -15.70 29.44 5.72
N GLU A 113 -16.88 28.84 5.91
CA GLU A 113 -17.05 27.72 6.81
C GLU A 113 -16.78 26.40 6.08
N ALA A 114 -15.68 25.72 6.43
CA ALA A 114 -15.26 24.45 5.83
C ALA A 114 -15.61 23.24 6.72
N SER A 115 -16.85 23.14 7.17
CA SER A 115 -17.30 22.08 8.09
C SER A 115 -17.14 20.68 7.50
N GLN A 116 -17.29 20.52 6.18
CA GLN A 116 -17.10 19.24 5.51
C GLN A 116 -15.64 18.76 5.56
N LEU A 117 -14.68 19.69 5.54
CA LEU A 117 -13.26 19.37 5.66
C LEU A 117 -12.92 18.74 7.03
N ARG A 118 -13.69 19.09 8.07
CA ARG A 118 -13.51 18.54 9.44
C ARG A 118 -14.02 17.09 9.59
N ARG A 119 -14.79 16.59 8.63
CA ARG A 119 -15.33 15.23 8.72
C ARG A 119 -14.27 14.21 8.30
N SER A 120 -13.90 13.32 9.24
CA SER A 120 -12.95 12.24 8.98
C SER A 120 -13.40 11.38 7.80
N TYR A 121 -12.45 10.97 6.97
CA TYR A 121 -12.66 10.16 5.76
C TYR A 121 -13.61 10.77 4.72
N ARG A 122 -13.82 12.09 4.76
CA ARG A 122 -14.64 12.80 3.77
C ARG A 122 -13.97 12.80 2.38
N ILE A 123 -12.66 12.77 2.32
CA ILE A 123 -11.87 12.73 1.10
C ILE A 123 -11.26 11.35 0.99
N ASP A 124 -11.61 10.61 -0.04
CA ASP A 124 -11.06 9.30 -0.31
C ASP A 124 -9.86 9.37 -1.28
N THR A 125 -9.13 8.27 -1.37
CA THR A 125 -7.95 8.18 -2.24
C THR A 125 -8.31 8.19 -3.73
N GLY A 126 -9.51 7.75 -4.09
CA GLY A 126 -10.01 7.87 -5.46
C GLY A 126 -10.12 9.33 -5.89
N PHE A 127 -10.57 10.19 -4.98
CA PHE A 127 -10.64 11.62 -5.24
C PHE A 127 -9.26 12.29 -5.36
N LEU A 128 -8.25 11.81 -4.61
CA LEU A 128 -6.86 12.28 -4.80
C LEU A 128 -6.37 12.04 -6.23
N SER A 129 -6.70 10.90 -6.82
CA SER A 129 -6.33 10.60 -8.20
C SER A 129 -6.97 11.60 -9.17
N VAL A 130 -8.23 11.97 -8.92
CA VAL A 130 -8.92 13.00 -9.73
C VAL A 130 -8.23 14.35 -9.60
N LEU A 131 -7.88 14.76 -8.38
CA LEU A 131 -7.17 16.03 -8.15
C LEU A 131 -5.81 16.08 -8.87
N GLU A 132 -5.11 14.95 -8.93
CA GLU A 132 -3.78 14.91 -9.59
C GLU A 132 -3.84 14.91 -11.11
N ASP A 133 -4.87 14.31 -11.69
CA ASP A 133 -4.91 14.04 -13.13
C ASP A 133 -5.71 15.06 -13.92
N ASP A 134 -6.68 15.70 -13.30
CA ASP A 134 -7.52 16.70 -13.97
C ASP A 134 -7.18 18.12 -13.46
N PRO A 135 -6.44 18.92 -14.25
CA PRO A 135 -6.16 20.31 -13.93
C PRO A 135 -7.34 21.26 -14.25
N GLY A 136 -8.48 20.73 -14.72
CA GLY A 136 -9.58 21.48 -15.25
C GLY A 136 -10.61 21.98 -14.22
N GLU A 137 -11.61 22.67 -14.75
CA GLU A 137 -12.72 23.22 -13.96
C GLU A 137 -13.56 22.11 -13.32
N GLU A 138 -13.73 20.97 -14.00
CA GLU A 138 -14.55 19.87 -13.50
C GLU A 138 -14.01 19.33 -12.17
N ALA A 139 -12.70 19.07 -12.07
CA ALA A 139 -12.10 18.60 -10.83
C ALA A 139 -12.18 19.66 -9.72
N ARG A 140 -12.02 20.95 -10.06
CA ARG A 140 -12.18 22.05 -9.11
C ARG A 140 -13.62 22.10 -8.59
N ASP A 141 -14.61 22.05 -9.47
CA ASP A 141 -16.03 22.11 -9.10
C ASP A 141 -16.44 20.91 -8.24
N ARG A 142 -15.90 19.73 -8.53
CA ARG A 142 -16.09 18.53 -7.68
C ARG A 142 -15.48 18.73 -6.31
N PHE A 143 -14.29 19.36 -6.22
CA PHE A 143 -13.64 19.68 -4.95
C PHE A 143 -14.43 20.68 -4.14
N GLU A 144 -14.93 21.76 -4.77
CA GLU A 144 -15.84 22.75 -4.16
C GLU A 144 -17.09 22.07 -3.60
N ALA A 145 -17.74 21.23 -4.42
CA ALA A 145 -18.95 20.52 -4.01
C ALA A 145 -18.71 19.54 -2.86
N LEU A 146 -17.56 18.83 -2.87
CA LEU A 146 -17.18 17.89 -1.84
C LEU A 146 -17.01 18.53 -0.48
N LEU A 147 -16.38 19.72 -0.44
CA LEU A 147 -16.07 20.45 0.79
C LEU A 147 -17.10 21.53 1.14
N ASN A 148 -18.01 21.84 0.21
CA ASN A 148 -18.97 22.93 0.30
C ASN A 148 -18.28 24.30 0.55
N VAL A 149 -17.24 24.58 -0.22
CA VAL A 149 -16.48 25.85 -0.20
C VAL A 149 -16.24 26.33 -1.63
N LYS A 150 -15.91 27.60 -1.80
CA LYS A 150 -15.39 28.14 -3.05
C LYS A 150 -13.88 28.08 -3.03
N VAL A 151 -13.29 27.64 -4.15
CA VAL A 151 -11.86 27.37 -4.29
C VAL A 151 -11.27 28.24 -5.39
N THR A 152 -10.33 29.09 -5.06
CA THR A 152 -9.56 29.84 -6.07
C THR A 152 -8.65 28.92 -6.87
N TRP A 153 -8.17 29.36 -8.01
CA TRP A 153 -7.22 28.56 -8.80
C TRP A 153 -5.90 28.30 -8.07
N GLU A 154 -5.45 29.25 -7.28
CA GLU A 154 -4.24 29.12 -6.45
C GLU A 154 -4.43 28.07 -5.37
N GLU A 155 -5.56 28.08 -4.67
CA GLU A 155 -5.90 27.05 -3.66
C GLU A 155 -6.08 25.68 -4.29
N PHE A 156 -6.67 25.63 -5.50
CA PHE A 156 -6.82 24.36 -6.24
C PHE A 156 -5.46 23.78 -6.63
N LYS A 157 -4.56 24.59 -7.21
CA LYS A 157 -3.19 24.17 -7.55
C LYS A 157 -2.41 23.71 -6.31
N LEU A 158 -2.56 24.42 -5.19
CA LEU A 158 -1.96 24.01 -3.92
C LEU A 158 -2.49 22.63 -3.49
N SER A 159 -3.80 22.42 -3.57
CA SER A 159 -4.45 21.15 -3.23
C SER A 159 -3.96 20.02 -4.14
N GLN A 160 -3.83 20.24 -5.44
CA GLN A 160 -3.24 19.29 -6.39
C GLN A 160 -1.81 18.90 -6.00
N ARG A 161 -0.98 19.90 -5.64
CA ARG A 161 0.39 19.63 -5.22
C ARG A 161 0.47 18.81 -3.93
N VAL A 162 -0.41 19.09 -2.97
CA VAL A 162 -0.51 18.28 -1.74
C VAL A 162 -0.96 16.86 -2.06
N ALA A 163 -1.95 16.68 -2.93
CA ALA A 163 -2.41 15.35 -3.37
C ALA A 163 -1.28 14.55 -4.02
N GLU A 164 -0.53 15.18 -4.93
CA GLU A 164 0.65 14.58 -5.57
C GLU A 164 1.72 14.14 -4.55
N MET A 165 2.03 14.99 -3.58
CA MET A 165 3.02 14.67 -2.54
C MET A 165 2.58 13.49 -1.68
N VAL A 166 1.31 13.45 -1.27
CA VAL A 166 0.74 12.36 -0.47
C VAL A 166 0.75 11.04 -1.25
N ALA A 167 0.28 11.06 -2.50
CA ALA A 167 0.24 9.87 -3.35
C ALA A 167 1.65 9.37 -3.71
N THR A 168 2.60 10.29 -3.98
CA THR A 168 4.02 9.94 -4.21
C THR A 168 4.63 9.28 -2.98
N ARG A 169 4.44 9.87 -1.80
CA ARG A 169 4.91 9.28 -0.54
C ARG A 169 4.32 7.88 -0.32
N GLY A 170 3.02 7.71 -0.52
CA GLY A 170 2.35 6.42 -0.38
C GLY A 170 2.95 5.36 -1.32
N ALA A 171 3.14 5.68 -2.61
CA ALA A 171 3.75 4.79 -3.58
C ALA A 171 5.18 4.41 -3.19
N ARG A 172 5.99 5.37 -2.75
CA ARG A 172 7.38 5.14 -2.29
C ARG A 172 7.44 4.24 -1.05
N LEU A 173 6.56 4.45 -0.07
CA LEU A 173 6.47 3.57 1.10
C LEU A 173 6.08 2.14 0.71
N CYS A 174 5.14 1.95 -0.21
CA CYS A 174 4.73 0.63 -0.68
C CYS A 174 5.87 -0.19 -1.31
N THR A 175 6.98 0.42 -1.72
CA THR A 175 8.16 -0.30 -2.20
C THR A 175 8.99 -0.94 -1.09
N CYS A 176 8.93 -0.40 0.13
CA CYS A 176 9.84 -0.81 1.22
C CYS A 176 9.71 -2.30 1.58
N GLY A 177 8.48 -2.82 1.67
CA GLY A 177 8.26 -4.24 1.97
C GLY A 177 8.79 -5.15 0.86
N VAL A 178 8.54 -4.77 -0.40
CA VAL A 178 9.01 -5.53 -1.57
C VAL A 178 10.53 -5.48 -1.69
N SER A 179 11.15 -4.32 -1.55
CA SER A 179 12.60 -4.17 -1.60
C SER A 179 13.31 -4.96 -0.49
N ALA A 180 12.73 -5.01 0.70
CA ALA A 180 13.25 -5.82 1.79
C ALA A 180 13.26 -7.31 1.45
N ILE A 181 12.18 -7.82 0.85
CA ILE A 181 12.11 -9.21 0.39
C ILE A 181 13.14 -9.45 -0.73
N CYS A 182 13.22 -8.58 -1.73
CA CYS A 182 14.18 -8.70 -2.82
C CYS A 182 15.61 -8.75 -2.31
N ARG A 183 16.02 -7.84 -1.43
CA ARG A 183 17.36 -7.82 -0.83
C ARG A 183 17.64 -9.07 0.00
N MET A 184 16.69 -9.48 0.85
CA MET A 184 16.86 -10.65 1.72
C MET A 184 17.01 -11.94 0.92
N LYS A 185 16.26 -12.07 -0.19
CA LYS A 185 16.25 -13.28 -1.03
C LYS A 185 17.27 -13.25 -2.17
N GLY A 186 17.95 -12.11 -2.40
CA GLY A 186 18.83 -11.94 -3.57
C GLY A 186 18.06 -11.94 -4.90
N ILE A 187 16.80 -11.48 -4.89
CA ILE A 187 15.95 -11.41 -6.09
C ILE A 187 16.30 -10.17 -6.89
N ASN A 188 16.70 -10.36 -8.14
CA ASN A 188 17.12 -9.27 -9.03
C ASN A 188 16.13 -8.98 -10.17
N SER A 189 15.17 -9.86 -10.43
CA SER A 189 14.14 -9.69 -11.46
C SER A 189 12.91 -10.54 -11.16
N GLY A 190 11.79 -10.19 -11.78
CA GLY A 190 10.54 -10.94 -11.69
C GLY A 190 9.29 -10.06 -11.51
N HIS A 191 8.16 -10.69 -11.23
CA HIS A 191 6.89 -10.01 -11.16
C HIS A 191 6.35 -9.95 -9.72
N VAL A 192 5.84 -8.78 -9.34
CA VAL A 192 5.03 -8.58 -8.13
C VAL A 192 3.57 -8.61 -8.55
N ALA A 193 2.91 -9.73 -8.27
CA ALA A 193 1.48 -9.85 -8.51
C ALA A 193 0.71 -9.03 -7.47
N ALA A 194 0.28 -7.83 -7.87
CA ALA A 194 -0.38 -6.89 -6.96
C ALA A 194 -1.89 -6.85 -7.18
N ASP A 195 -2.64 -6.94 -6.08
CA ASP A 195 -4.06 -6.69 -6.01
C ASP A 195 -4.33 -5.40 -5.23
N GLY A 196 -5.50 -4.81 -5.45
CA GLY A 196 -5.97 -3.63 -4.73
C GLY A 196 -6.16 -2.39 -5.60
N SER A 197 -7.05 -1.52 -5.14
CA SER A 197 -7.49 -0.34 -5.91
C SER A 197 -6.38 0.68 -6.15
N VAL A 198 -5.41 0.79 -5.26
CA VAL A 198 -4.28 1.73 -5.42
C VAL A 198 -3.38 1.27 -6.56
N ALA A 199 -3.00 -0.03 -6.58
CA ALA A 199 -2.16 -0.58 -7.65
C ALA A 199 -2.85 -0.58 -9.00
N ASN A 200 -4.18 -0.86 -9.04
CA ASN A 200 -4.91 -1.10 -10.28
C ASN A 200 -5.57 0.15 -10.86
N LYS A 201 -5.91 1.15 -10.04
CA LYS A 201 -6.71 2.31 -10.48
C LYS A 201 -5.97 3.65 -10.41
N HIS A 202 -4.91 3.78 -9.60
CA HIS A 202 -4.18 5.03 -9.53
C HIS A 202 -3.19 5.14 -10.69
N PRO A 203 -3.35 6.07 -11.63
CA PRO A 203 -2.63 6.06 -12.92
C PRO A 203 -1.11 6.21 -12.77
N LYS A 204 -0.65 6.95 -11.75
CA LYS A 204 0.78 7.22 -11.54
C LYS A 204 1.44 6.28 -10.51
N PHE A 205 0.68 5.38 -9.88
CA PHE A 205 1.20 4.54 -8.79
C PHE A 205 2.34 3.62 -9.25
N LYS A 206 2.11 2.83 -10.30
CA LYS A 206 3.09 1.84 -10.79
C LYS A 206 4.43 2.49 -11.17
N LYS A 207 4.36 3.65 -11.83
CA LYS A 207 5.56 4.41 -12.22
C LYS A 207 6.34 4.89 -10.99
N ARG A 208 5.69 5.57 -10.05
CA ARG A 208 6.31 6.07 -8.81
C ARG A 208 6.87 4.94 -7.94
N TRP A 209 6.16 3.82 -7.91
CA TRP A 209 6.59 2.61 -7.22
C TRP A 209 7.86 2.04 -7.85
N ALA A 210 7.92 1.87 -9.18
CA ALA A 210 9.07 1.35 -9.89
C ALA A 210 10.30 2.27 -9.78
N GLU A 211 10.10 3.59 -9.89
CA GLU A 211 11.16 4.58 -9.66
C GLU A 211 11.76 4.44 -8.25
N ALA A 212 10.91 4.39 -7.23
CA ALA A 212 11.37 4.24 -5.85
C ALA A 212 12.03 2.88 -5.57
N LEU A 213 11.53 1.79 -6.17
CA LEU A 213 12.15 0.48 -6.06
C LEU A 213 13.54 0.48 -6.70
N GLY A 214 13.68 1.11 -7.87
CA GLY A 214 14.95 1.27 -8.55
C GLY A 214 15.98 2.05 -7.73
N GLU A 215 15.55 3.14 -7.08
CA GLU A 215 16.41 3.90 -6.16
C GLU A 215 16.89 3.03 -4.96
N ILE A 216 15.99 2.23 -4.37
CA ILE A 216 16.32 1.39 -3.21
C ILE A 216 17.22 0.21 -3.58
N LEU A 217 17.01 -0.37 -4.76
CA LEU A 217 17.76 -1.53 -5.23
C LEU A 217 18.98 -1.18 -6.09
N ASP A 218 19.30 0.11 -6.21
CA ASP A 218 20.45 0.63 -6.94
C ASP A 218 20.45 0.22 -8.43
N TRP A 219 19.28 0.26 -9.08
CA TRP A 219 19.19 -0.06 -10.51
C TRP A 219 19.81 1.04 -11.38
N PRO A 220 20.39 0.69 -12.53
CA PRO A 220 20.93 1.69 -13.46
C PRO A 220 19.84 2.69 -13.90
N GLU A 221 20.20 3.99 -13.94
CA GLU A 221 19.28 5.05 -14.36
C GLU A 221 18.92 4.97 -15.85
N ASP A 222 19.84 4.46 -16.68
CA ASP A 222 19.67 4.29 -18.13
C ASP A 222 19.01 2.97 -18.53
N ARG A 223 18.44 2.22 -17.56
CA ARG A 223 17.76 0.95 -17.83
C ARG A 223 16.59 1.14 -18.80
N LYS A 224 16.43 0.22 -19.72
CA LYS A 224 15.34 0.24 -20.70
C LYS A 224 14.03 -0.33 -20.10
N GLU A 225 14.15 -1.27 -19.19
CA GLU A 225 13.03 -1.95 -18.53
C GLU A 225 13.34 -2.10 -17.04
N ASP A 226 12.29 -2.10 -16.23
CA ASP A 226 12.40 -2.34 -14.79
C ASP A 226 12.58 -3.84 -14.53
N PRO A 227 13.63 -4.27 -13.81
CA PRO A 227 13.88 -5.68 -13.54
C PRO A 227 12.75 -6.36 -12.74
N VAL A 228 12.11 -5.60 -11.83
CA VAL A 228 10.94 -6.06 -11.07
C VAL A 228 9.75 -5.18 -11.41
N THR A 229 8.66 -5.79 -11.89
CA THR A 229 7.46 -5.07 -12.34
C THR A 229 6.21 -5.50 -11.60
N ILE A 230 5.22 -4.61 -11.54
CA ILE A 230 3.89 -4.94 -11.00
C ILE A 230 3.02 -5.52 -12.11
N THR A 231 2.55 -6.76 -11.90
CA THR A 231 1.45 -7.36 -12.66
C THR A 231 0.15 -7.30 -11.86
N SER A 232 -1.00 -7.20 -12.55
CA SER A 232 -2.29 -7.18 -11.89
C SER A 232 -2.73 -8.60 -11.53
N ALA A 233 -3.14 -8.80 -10.29
CA ALA A 233 -3.78 -10.03 -9.84
C ALA A 233 -5.30 -9.80 -9.81
N GLU A 234 -6.05 -10.45 -10.71
CA GLU A 234 -7.52 -10.42 -10.67
C GLU A 234 -8.02 -11.43 -9.65
N ASP A 235 -8.82 -10.96 -8.66
CA ASP A 235 -9.37 -11.75 -7.55
C ASP A 235 -8.31 -12.64 -6.84
N GLY A 236 -7.10 -12.14 -6.74
CA GLY A 236 -5.97 -12.87 -6.17
C GLY A 236 -6.22 -13.34 -4.74
N SER A 237 -6.97 -12.57 -3.97
CA SER A 237 -7.33 -12.88 -2.58
C SER A 237 -8.35 -14.02 -2.50
N GLY A 238 -9.42 -13.99 -3.30
CA GLY A 238 -10.47 -15.03 -3.30
C GLY A 238 -9.95 -16.36 -3.82
N ILE A 239 -9.34 -16.35 -5.00
CA ILE A 239 -8.75 -17.56 -5.60
C ILE A 239 -7.64 -18.12 -4.69
N GLY A 240 -6.78 -17.23 -4.16
CA GLY A 240 -5.70 -17.64 -3.26
C GLY A 240 -6.21 -18.32 -1.99
N ALA A 241 -7.26 -17.82 -1.36
CA ALA A 241 -7.88 -18.43 -0.19
C ALA A 241 -8.46 -19.82 -0.52
N ALA A 242 -9.12 -19.97 -1.66
CA ALA A 242 -9.67 -21.24 -2.10
C ALA A 242 -8.56 -22.29 -2.34
N VAL A 243 -7.48 -21.89 -3.03
CA VAL A 243 -6.32 -22.76 -3.29
C VAL A 243 -5.66 -23.20 -1.99
N ILE A 244 -5.39 -22.27 -1.06
CA ILE A 244 -4.78 -22.60 0.25
C ILE A 244 -5.68 -23.54 1.04
N SER A 245 -7.00 -23.30 1.04
CA SER A 245 -7.96 -24.18 1.73
C SER A 245 -7.92 -25.60 1.16
N ALA A 246 -7.94 -25.75 -0.17
CA ALA A 246 -7.88 -27.05 -0.83
C ALA A 246 -6.54 -27.77 -0.53
N MET A 247 -5.42 -27.07 -0.63
CA MET A 247 -4.10 -27.62 -0.30
C MET A 247 -4.00 -28.04 1.17
N THR A 248 -4.56 -27.24 2.08
CA THR A 248 -4.59 -27.55 3.52
C THR A 248 -5.40 -28.82 3.80
N MET A 249 -6.57 -28.94 3.21
CA MET A 249 -7.39 -30.17 3.33
C MET A 249 -6.67 -31.40 2.77
N GLN A 250 -5.97 -31.26 1.63
CA GLN A 250 -5.20 -32.37 1.09
C GLN A 250 -4.04 -32.78 2.02
N ARG A 251 -3.34 -31.80 2.63
CA ARG A 251 -2.28 -32.05 3.60
C ARG A 251 -2.82 -32.78 4.84
N ILE A 252 -3.96 -32.35 5.38
CA ILE A 252 -4.62 -33.02 6.53
C ILE A 252 -4.94 -34.48 6.19
N LYS A 253 -5.53 -34.75 5.01
CA LYS A 253 -5.81 -36.09 4.54
C LYS A 253 -4.56 -37.00 4.47
N ASN A 254 -3.40 -36.38 4.14
CA ASN A 254 -2.11 -37.07 4.07
C ASN A 254 -1.37 -37.12 5.42
N GLY A 255 -2.00 -36.71 6.54
CA GLY A 255 -1.39 -36.71 7.88
C GLY A 255 -0.36 -35.60 8.11
N ILE A 256 -0.23 -34.62 7.20
CA ILE A 256 0.72 -33.50 7.30
C ILE A 256 0.02 -32.30 7.95
N THR A 257 0.24 -32.11 9.25
CA THR A 257 -0.42 -31.05 10.04
C THR A 257 0.51 -29.89 10.42
N ALA A 258 1.75 -29.89 9.92
CA ALA A 258 2.71 -28.81 10.19
C ALA A 258 2.15 -27.45 9.80
N GLY A 259 2.19 -26.46 10.72
CA GLY A 259 1.65 -25.11 10.52
C GLY A 259 0.12 -25.00 10.60
N ILE A 260 -0.59 -26.07 10.91
CA ILE A 260 -2.04 -26.07 11.12
C ILE A 260 -2.30 -26.06 12.62
N LYS A 261 -3.03 -25.03 13.11
CA LYS A 261 -3.48 -25.01 14.52
C LYS A 261 -4.42 -26.20 14.74
N GLN A 262 -4.05 -27.10 15.62
CA GLN A 262 -4.99 -28.09 16.18
C GLN A 262 -5.92 -27.31 17.13
N GLN A 263 -7.22 -27.45 16.92
CA GLN A 263 -8.24 -26.93 17.84
C GLN A 263 -8.25 -27.68 19.14
#